data_3746f946418e549362b51293bba89155
#
_entry.id   3746f946418e549362b51293bba89155
#
_cell.length_a   1.000
_cell.length_b   1.000
_cell.length_c   1.000
_cell.angle_alpha   90.00
_cell.angle_beta   90.00
_cell.angle_gamma   90.00
#
_symmetry.space_group_name_H-M   'P 1'
#
loop_
_entity.id
_entity.type
_entity.pdbx_description
1 polymer ?
#
loop_
_entity_poly.entity_id
_entity_poly.type
_entity_poly.pdbx_seq_one_letter_code
_entity_poly.pdbx_strand_id
1 'polypeptide(L)'
;MKGTPMEKIRIITDSGSDIIAPYPQNLTVIPLTIHFGPEEYLDGVTIDHKTFYEKLVAGKDLPTTSLIPPGEFEQAFDRAEQAGETVIAIILSSKLSGTYQSAVLAAEGRDNVYVVDSLNATLGEQILVKYALELVERGMSASGIASELERAKAHATVMGVVDTLEYLHRGGRISKTVAVLGGALSIKPVLRVTDGEVAMIGKARGSKNSNNLLIQETSKCGVNYEMPICLGYTGLSDELLQRYIADSRQLWEGKVKELPISTVGATIGTHVGPGAVVVAFFDTQE
;
A
#
# COMPACT_ATOMS: atom_id res chain seq x y z
N MET A 1 -9.05 20.17 37.60
CA MET A 1 -8.06 20.35 36.51
C MET A 1 -8.84 20.25 35.23
N LYS A 2 -8.93 21.31 34.41
CA LYS A 2 -9.48 21.20 33.04
C LYS A 2 -8.47 20.41 32.25
N GLY A 3 -8.84 19.21 31.83
CA GLY A 3 -7.98 18.42 30.96
C GLY A 3 -7.63 19.23 29.72
N THR A 4 -6.38 19.19 29.30
CA THR A 4 -5.95 19.76 28.02
C THR A 4 -6.82 19.13 26.91
N PRO A 5 -7.48 19.94 26.06
CA PRO A 5 -8.28 19.36 24.99
C PRO A 5 -7.40 18.42 24.15
N MET A 6 -7.92 17.23 23.85
CA MET A 6 -7.23 16.27 23.01
C MET A 6 -6.93 16.91 21.65
N GLU A 7 -5.70 16.75 21.18
CA GLU A 7 -5.28 17.21 19.86
C GLU A 7 -6.15 16.57 18.78
N LYS A 8 -6.66 17.37 17.85
CA LYS A 8 -7.39 16.86 16.70
C LYS A 8 -6.39 16.48 15.62
N ILE A 9 -6.36 15.23 15.24
CA ILE A 9 -5.40 14.72 14.28
C ILE A 9 -6.12 14.20 13.04
N ARG A 10 -5.68 14.68 11.87
CA ARG A 10 -6.07 14.21 10.55
C ARG A 10 -4.99 13.33 9.97
N ILE A 11 -5.31 12.08 9.65
CA ILE A 11 -4.43 11.23 8.84
C ILE A 11 -4.75 11.48 7.37
N ILE A 12 -3.72 11.71 6.57
CA ILE A 12 -3.82 11.84 5.11
C ILE A 12 -2.95 10.76 4.48
N THR A 13 -3.47 10.10 3.47
CA THR A 13 -2.72 9.13 2.66
C THR A 13 -3.11 9.29 1.20
N ASP A 14 -2.44 8.59 0.32
CA ASP A 14 -2.81 8.50 -1.10
C ASP A 14 -3.49 7.17 -1.44
N SER A 15 -4.06 7.06 -2.64
CA SER A 15 -4.77 5.84 -3.05
C SER A 15 -3.86 4.64 -3.28
N GLY A 16 -2.52 4.85 -3.33
CA GLY A 16 -1.55 3.76 -3.34
C GLY A 16 -1.54 2.91 -2.09
N SER A 17 -2.18 3.37 -0.99
CA SER A 17 -2.40 2.61 0.24
C SER A 17 -3.50 1.54 0.14
N ASP A 18 -4.28 1.52 -0.95
CA ASP A 18 -5.39 0.58 -1.18
C ASP A 18 -6.43 0.53 -0.04
N ILE A 19 -6.59 1.64 0.69
CA ILE A 19 -7.65 1.77 1.69
C ILE A 19 -8.98 2.03 0.97
N ILE A 20 -9.98 1.20 1.27
CA ILE A 20 -11.29 1.23 0.62
C ILE A 20 -12.28 2.02 1.48
N ALA A 21 -13.10 2.88 0.83
CA ALA A 21 -14.20 3.56 1.48
C ALA A 21 -15.26 2.55 2.03
N PRO A 22 -16.01 2.89 3.11
CA PRO A 22 -16.04 4.21 3.76
C PRO A 22 -14.82 4.46 4.66
N TYR A 23 -14.29 5.68 4.62
CA TYR A 23 -13.14 6.05 5.44
C TYR A 23 -13.54 6.45 6.85
N PRO A 24 -12.67 6.23 7.87
CA PRO A 24 -12.80 6.85 9.18
C PRO A 24 -12.90 8.38 9.05
N GLN A 25 -13.64 9.02 9.98
CA GLN A 25 -13.89 10.45 9.92
C GLN A 25 -12.61 11.30 9.91
N ASN A 26 -11.55 10.81 10.53
CA ASN A 26 -10.25 11.47 10.64
C ASN A 26 -9.24 11.00 9.59
N LEU A 27 -9.68 10.28 8.54
CA LEU A 27 -8.86 9.85 7.42
C LEU A 27 -9.27 10.55 6.12
N THR A 28 -8.29 11.02 5.36
CA THR A 28 -8.45 11.54 4.01
C THR A 28 -7.54 10.75 3.07
N VAL A 29 -8.10 10.26 1.97
CA VAL A 29 -7.34 9.59 0.91
C VAL A 29 -7.34 10.48 -0.32
N ILE A 30 -6.15 10.84 -0.82
CA ILE A 30 -5.99 11.66 -2.03
C ILE A 30 -5.73 10.71 -3.20
N PRO A 31 -6.55 10.76 -4.27
CA PRO A 31 -6.42 9.84 -5.38
C PRO A 31 -5.23 10.15 -6.29
N LEU A 32 -4.48 9.12 -6.71
CA LEU A 32 -3.60 9.20 -7.86
C LEU A 32 -4.42 9.15 -9.16
N THR A 33 -3.82 9.63 -10.25
CA THR A 33 -4.45 9.60 -11.58
C THR A 33 -4.00 8.39 -12.39
N ILE A 34 -4.95 7.74 -13.03
CA ILE A 34 -4.75 6.62 -13.95
C ILE A 34 -5.06 7.10 -15.37
N HIS A 35 -4.22 6.77 -16.34
CA HIS A 35 -4.42 7.09 -17.74
C HIS A 35 -4.58 5.81 -18.57
N PHE A 36 -5.71 5.70 -19.28
CA PHE A 36 -5.93 4.72 -20.34
C PHE A 36 -5.92 5.46 -21.69
N GLY A 37 -4.74 5.60 -22.31
CA GLY A 37 -4.58 6.46 -23.48
C GLY A 37 -4.97 7.90 -23.15
N PRO A 38 -5.99 8.48 -23.82
CA PRO A 38 -6.46 9.85 -23.56
C PRO A 38 -7.43 9.96 -22.37
N GLU A 39 -7.91 8.85 -21.83
CA GLU A 39 -8.87 8.86 -20.71
C GLU A 39 -8.14 8.96 -19.38
N GLU A 40 -8.60 9.85 -18.51
CA GLU A 40 -8.06 10.05 -17.17
C GLU A 40 -9.08 9.65 -16.11
N TYR A 41 -8.60 8.96 -15.07
CA TYR A 41 -9.41 8.51 -13.95
C TYR A 41 -8.71 8.79 -12.62
N LEU A 42 -9.50 9.09 -11.61
CA LEU A 42 -9.05 9.19 -10.22
C LEU A 42 -9.30 7.85 -9.51
N ASP A 43 -8.25 7.25 -8.99
CA ASP A 43 -8.27 5.94 -8.34
C ASP A 43 -9.22 5.90 -7.14
N GLY A 44 -10.17 4.97 -7.15
CA GLY A 44 -11.19 4.83 -6.13
C GLY A 44 -12.29 5.91 -6.13
N VAL A 45 -12.23 6.90 -7.06
CA VAL A 45 -13.20 8.01 -7.17
C VAL A 45 -13.98 7.95 -8.48
N THR A 46 -13.29 7.99 -9.62
CA THR A 46 -13.94 7.94 -10.95
C THR A 46 -13.72 6.60 -11.65
N ILE A 47 -12.87 5.75 -11.10
CA ILE A 47 -12.72 4.34 -11.49
C ILE A 47 -12.64 3.48 -10.24
N ASP A 48 -13.49 2.47 -10.14
CA ASP A 48 -13.44 1.48 -9.07
C ASP A 48 -12.55 0.27 -9.44
N HIS A 49 -12.26 -0.57 -8.46
CA HIS A 49 -11.47 -1.79 -8.62
C HIS A 49 -11.97 -2.68 -9.79
N LYS A 50 -13.27 -2.97 -9.82
CA LYS A 50 -13.85 -3.85 -10.82
C LYS A 50 -13.70 -3.27 -12.23
N THR A 51 -14.14 -2.04 -12.42
CA THR A 51 -14.07 -1.33 -13.71
C THR A 51 -12.63 -1.22 -14.22
N PHE A 52 -11.68 -0.94 -13.32
CA PHE A 52 -10.27 -0.89 -13.67
C PHE A 52 -9.77 -2.23 -14.22
N TYR A 53 -10.00 -3.34 -13.51
CA TYR A 53 -9.52 -4.66 -13.98
C TYR A 53 -10.26 -5.17 -15.20
N GLU A 54 -11.54 -4.85 -15.38
CA GLU A 54 -12.27 -5.13 -16.61
C GLU A 54 -11.62 -4.41 -17.81
N LYS A 55 -11.30 -3.12 -17.67
CA LYS A 55 -10.59 -2.34 -18.71
C LYS A 55 -9.17 -2.88 -18.96
N LEU A 56 -8.42 -3.19 -17.89
CA LEU A 56 -7.06 -3.70 -17.98
C LEU A 56 -6.98 -5.02 -18.74
N VAL A 57 -7.89 -5.95 -18.48
CA VAL A 57 -7.90 -7.28 -19.12
C VAL A 57 -8.43 -7.21 -20.55
N ALA A 58 -9.40 -6.33 -20.83
CA ALA A 58 -9.97 -6.15 -22.17
C ALA A 58 -9.10 -5.29 -23.08
N GLY A 59 -8.26 -4.41 -22.52
CA GLY A 59 -7.48 -3.44 -23.26
C GLY A 59 -6.24 -4.04 -23.91
N LYS A 60 -5.80 -3.41 -25.03
CA LYS A 60 -4.52 -3.71 -25.68
C LYS A 60 -3.40 -2.85 -25.13
N ASP A 61 -3.73 -1.64 -24.67
CA ASP A 61 -2.78 -0.66 -24.15
C ASP A 61 -2.76 -0.74 -22.63
N LEU A 62 -1.55 -0.79 -22.07
CA LEU A 62 -1.38 -0.76 -20.62
C LEU A 62 -1.60 0.67 -20.10
N PRO A 63 -2.31 0.82 -18.97
CA PRO A 63 -2.47 2.12 -18.34
C PRO A 63 -1.14 2.64 -17.77
N THR A 64 -1.11 3.94 -17.48
CA THR A 64 -0.04 4.60 -16.73
C THR A 64 -0.61 5.37 -15.56
N THR A 65 0.26 5.77 -14.62
CA THR A 65 -0.12 6.55 -13.45
C THR A 65 0.61 7.88 -13.41
N SER A 66 -0.03 8.91 -12.85
CA SER A 66 0.60 10.17 -12.50
C SER A 66 0.64 10.38 -11.00
N LEU A 67 1.71 11.04 -10.53
CA LEU A 67 1.83 11.47 -9.13
C LEU A 67 0.73 12.49 -8.77
N ILE A 68 0.46 12.62 -7.48
CA ILE A 68 -0.39 13.68 -6.96
C ILE A 68 0.41 14.98 -6.95
N PRO A 69 -0.06 16.06 -7.61
CA PRO A 69 0.65 17.33 -7.62
C PRO A 69 0.58 18.03 -6.25
N PRO A 70 1.54 18.92 -5.91
CA PRO A 70 1.57 19.61 -4.61
C PRO A 70 0.28 20.36 -4.27
N GLY A 71 -0.38 20.97 -5.24
CA GLY A 71 -1.63 21.71 -5.02
C GLY A 71 -2.80 20.89 -4.44
N GLU A 72 -2.84 19.58 -4.68
CA GLU A 72 -3.85 18.70 -4.06
C GLU A 72 -3.56 18.50 -2.56
N PHE A 73 -2.28 18.38 -2.20
CA PHE A 73 -1.87 18.31 -0.79
C PHE A 73 -2.09 19.66 -0.08
N GLU A 74 -1.75 20.77 -0.73
CA GLU A 74 -1.99 22.13 -0.19
C GLU A 74 -3.46 22.30 0.18
N GLN A 75 -4.39 21.96 -0.73
CA GLN A 75 -5.83 22.02 -0.46
C GLN A 75 -6.27 21.11 0.69
N ALA A 76 -5.69 19.92 0.81
CA ALA A 76 -6.00 18.99 1.90
C ALA A 76 -5.48 19.52 3.24
N PHE A 77 -4.27 20.08 3.27
CA PHE A 77 -3.66 20.67 4.46
C PHE A 77 -4.40 21.93 4.91
N ASP A 78 -4.79 22.80 3.96
CA ASP A 78 -5.60 24.01 4.25
C ASP A 78 -6.95 23.66 4.89
N ARG A 79 -7.62 22.60 4.40
CA ARG A 79 -8.88 22.14 5.01
C ARG A 79 -8.68 21.64 6.43
N ALA A 80 -7.61 20.90 6.70
CA ALA A 80 -7.27 20.42 8.04
C ALA A 80 -6.92 21.58 9.00
N GLU A 81 -6.12 22.53 8.52
CA GLU A 81 -5.76 23.73 9.29
C GLU A 81 -7.00 24.56 9.66
N GLN A 82 -7.92 24.80 8.72
CA GLN A 82 -9.19 25.48 8.97
C GLN A 82 -10.07 24.75 9.98
N ALA A 83 -9.98 23.42 10.06
CA ALA A 83 -10.64 22.59 11.06
C ALA A 83 -9.93 22.58 12.43
N GLY A 84 -8.76 23.20 12.54
CA GLY A 84 -7.90 23.18 13.72
C GLY A 84 -7.32 21.80 13.99
N GLU A 85 -6.98 21.07 12.92
CA GLU A 85 -6.38 19.73 12.98
C GLU A 85 -4.88 19.77 12.70
N THR A 86 -4.13 18.90 13.37
CA THR A 86 -2.74 18.58 13.03
C THR A 86 -2.74 17.41 12.05
N VAL A 87 -1.95 17.50 11.01
CA VAL A 87 -1.90 16.52 9.92
C VAL A 87 -0.73 15.56 10.09
N ILE A 88 -0.98 14.27 9.86
CA ILE A 88 0.04 13.26 9.60
C ILE A 88 -0.24 12.69 8.22
N ALA A 89 0.61 13.01 7.24
CA ALA A 89 0.52 12.53 5.87
C ALA A 89 1.44 11.32 5.68
N ILE A 90 0.88 10.13 5.48
CA ILE A 90 1.60 8.87 5.25
C ILE A 90 1.46 8.57 3.78
N ILE A 91 2.57 8.58 3.04
CA ILE A 91 2.57 8.64 1.59
C ILE A 91 3.34 7.47 1.00
N LEU A 92 2.89 6.98 -0.16
CA LEU A 92 3.54 6.01 -1.01
C LEU A 92 5.05 6.27 -1.11
N SER A 93 5.85 5.21 -1.08
CA SER A 93 7.32 5.27 -1.13
C SER A 93 7.85 6.29 -2.12
N SER A 94 8.75 7.16 -1.65
CA SER A 94 9.49 8.14 -2.46
C SER A 94 10.34 7.52 -3.57
N LYS A 95 10.65 6.22 -3.45
CA LYS A 95 11.39 5.44 -4.46
C LYS A 95 10.49 4.96 -5.61
N LEU A 96 9.18 4.89 -5.39
CA LEU A 96 8.21 4.41 -6.37
C LEU A 96 7.47 5.56 -7.07
N SER A 97 7.30 6.69 -6.40
CA SER A 97 6.54 7.85 -6.93
C SER A 97 7.08 9.17 -6.39
N GLY A 98 6.94 10.23 -7.20
CA GLY A 98 7.19 11.60 -6.74
C GLY A 98 6.12 12.18 -5.82
N THR A 99 5.06 11.42 -5.50
CA THR A 99 3.94 11.86 -4.66
C THR A 99 4.40 12.28 -3.26
N TYR A 100 5.33 11.55 -2.66
CA TYR A 100 5.94 11.95 -1.37
C TYR A 100 6.59 13.33 -1.47
N GLN A 101 7.39 13.60 -2.50
CA GLN A 101 8.02 14.90 -2.68
C GLN A 101 6.99 16.03 -2.87
N SER A 102 5.88 15.75 -3.55
CA SER A 102 4.76 16.69 -3.67
C SER A 102 4.17 17.06 -2.31
N ALA A 103 3.98 16.07 -1.44
CA ALA A 103 3.47 16.29 -0.07
C ALA A 103 4.46 17.09 0.77
N VAL A 104 5.77 16.81 0.66
CA VAL A 104 6.81 17.56 1.37
C VAL A 104 6.82 19.03 0.93
N LEU A 105 6.76 19.32 -0.38
CA LEU A 105 6.68 20.69 -0.89
C LEU A 105 5.44 21.43 -0.37
N ALA A 106 4.29 20.76 -0.36
CA ALA A 106 3.05 21.34 0.17
C ALA A 106 3.09 21.60 1.68
N ALA A 107 3.93 20.89 2.42
CA ALA A 107 4.10 21.04 3.86
C ALA A 107 5.10 22.15 4.26
N GLU A 108 5.84 22.73 3.31
CA GLU A 108 6.83 23.77 3.60
C GLU A 108 6.17 24.97 4.32
N GLY A 109 6.76 25.35 5.46
CA GLY A 109 6.27 26.46 6.28
C GLY A 109 5.03 26.15 7.15
N ARG A 110 4.61 24.87 7.26
CA ARG A 110 3.48 24.43 8.09
C ARG A 110 3.97 23.66 9.31
N ASP A 111 3.86 24.24 10.49
CA ASP A 111 4.28 23.60 11.75
C ASP A 111 3.33 22.49 12.22
N ASN A 112 2.14 22.44 11.66
CA ASN A 112 1.09 21.46 12.01
C ASN A 112 0.98 20.28 11.03
N VAL A 113 1.98 20.06 10.15
CA VAL A 113 1.98 18.99 9.15
C VAL A 113 3.23 18.15 9.28
N TYR A 114 3.05 16.85 9.50
CA TYR A 114 4.09 15.82 9.51
C TYR A 114 3.94 14.95 8.25
N VAL A 115 4.98 14.87 7.44
CA VAL A 115 4.98 14.02 6.24
C VAL A 115 5.89 12.82 6.46
N VAL A 116 5.34 11.62 6.34
CA VAL A 116 6.03 10.34 6.54
C VAL A 116 6.14 9.62 5.19
N ASP A 117 7.37 9.35 4.78
CA ASP A 117 7.62 8.41 3.68
C ASP A 117 7.38 6.99 4.21
N SER A 118 6.35 6.31 3.70
CA SER A 118 6.05 4.95 4.15
C SER A 118 7.15 3.96 3.80
N LEU A 119 8.00 4.28 2.83
CA LEU A 119 8.93 3.34 2.17
C LEU A 119 8.21 2.04 1.75
N ASN A 120 6.94 2.13 1.50
CA ASN A 120 6.05 1.03 1.19
C ASN A 120 5.05 1.41 0.10
N ALA A 121 4.21 0.46 -0.28
CA ALA A 121 3.12 0.60 -1.23
C ALA A 121 1.99 -0.35 -0.85
N THR A 122 0.80 -0.16 -1.43
CA THR A 122 -0.34 -1.07 -1.27
C THR A 122 -0.63 -1.37 0.21
N LEU A 123 -0.82 -2.61 0.55
CA LEU A 123 -1.15 -3.03 1.91
C LEU A 123 -0.03 -2.73 2.93
N GLY A 124 1.23 -2.57 2.49
CA GLY A 124 2.33 -2.17 3.38
C GLY A 124 2.19 -0.72 3.87
N GLU A 125 1.77 0.18 3.00
CA GLU A 125 1.38 1.54 3.37
C GLU A 125 0.07 1.53 4.16
N GLN A 126 -0.91 0.70 3.75
CA GLN A 126 -2.20 0.56 4.43
C GLN A 126 -2.05 0.20 5.91
N ILE A 127 -1.17 -0.75 6.27
CA ILE A 127 -0.99 -1.15 7.67
C ILE A 127 -0.34 -0.05 8.51
N LEU A 128 0.53 0.80 7.91
CA LEU A 128 1.07 1.98 8.59
C LEU A 128 -0.02 3.01 8.87
N VAL A 129 -0.92 3.25 7.90
CA VAL A 129 -2.08 4.15 8.09
C VAL A 129 -3.01 3.61 9.18
N LYS A 130 -3.32 2.30 9.17
CA LYS A 130 -4.12 1.66 10.23
C LYS A 130 -3.47 1.82 11.60
N TYR A 131 -2.17 1.61 11.69
CA TYR A 131 -1.43 1.80 12.93
C TYR A 131 -1.49 3.25 13.42
N ALA A 132 -1.33 4.24 12.53
CA ALA A 132 -1.48 5.65 12.88
C ALA A 132 -2.87 5.96 13.45
N LEU A 133 -3.94 5.43 12.84
CA LEU A 133 -5.31 5.60 13.33
C LEU A 133 -5.49 5.00 14.74
N GLU A 134 -4.94 3.81 14.99
CA GLU A 134 -4.95 3.20 16.33
C GLU A 134 -4.20 4.05 17.37
N LEU A 135 -3.08 4.66 17.00
CA LEU A 135 -2.32 5.54 17.89
C LEU A 135 -3.09 6.83 18.21
N VAL A 136 -3.84 7.38 17.24
CA VAL A 136 -4.77 8.49 17.47
C VAL A 136 -5.85 8.09 18.48
N GLU A 137 -6.46 6.91 18.33
CA GLU A 137 -7.48 6.41 19.27
C GLU A 137 -6.93 6.20 20.68
N ARG A 138 -5.64 5.83 20.80
CA ARG A 138 -4.94 5.73 22.11
C ARG A 138 -4.56 7.10 22.69
N GLY A 139 -4.86 8.21 22.02
CA GLY A 139 -4.62 9.57 22.50
C GLY A 139 -3.15 10.02 22.43
N MET A 140 -2.35 9.41 21.55
CA MET A 140 -0.98 9.84 21.32
C MET A 140 -0.98 11.18 20.57
N SER A 141 -0.02 12.07 20.86
CA SER A 141 0.16 13.33 20.15
C SER A 141 0.63 13.13 18.71
N ALA A 142 0.34 14.08 17.81
CA ALA A 142 0.73 13.97 16.40
C ALA A 142 2.25 13.83 16.23
N SER A 143 3.06 14.58 16.97
CA SER A 143 4.51 14.44 16.96
C SER A 143 4.99 13.07 17.45
N GLY A 144 4.31 12.51 18.47
CA GLY A 144 4.56 11.17 18.98
C GLY A 144 4.26 10.11 17.94
N ILE A 145 3.11 10.23 17.26
CA ILE A 145 2.70 9.30 16.18
C ILE A 145 3.68 9.38 15.01
N ALA A 146 4.04 10.58 14.55
CA ALA A 146 5.01 10.75 13.46
C ALA A 146 6.35 10.08 13.79
N SER A 147 6.86 10.28 15.01
CA SER A 147 8.11 9.64 15.48
C SER A 147 7.98 8.12 15.57
N GLU A 148 6.81 7.61 15.98
CA GLU A 148 6.54 6.17 16.05
C GLU A 148 6.46 5.54 14.66
N LEU A 149 5.81 6.22 13.70
CA LEU A 149 5.75 5.76 12.32
C LEU A 149 7.11 5.69 11.66
N GLU A 150 8.01 6.66 11.94
CA GLU A 150 9.39 6.63 11.45
C GLU A 150 10.17 5.39 11.93
N ARG A 151 9.86 4.87 13.11
CA ARG A 151 10.42 3.61 13.62
C ARG A 151 9.70 2.40 13.05
N ALA A 152 8.38 2.41 13.07
CA ALA A 152 7.54 1.28 12.69
C ALA A 152 7.65 0.92 11.20
N LYS A 153 7.89 1.91 10.31
CA LYS A 153 8.00 1.66 8.87
C LYS A 153 9.13 0.71 8.48
N ALA A 154 10.18 0.62 9.28
CA ALA A 154 11.28 -0.33 9.05
C ALA A 154 10.83 -1.80 9.21
N HIS A 155 9.78 -2.03 9.99
CA HIS A 155 9.18 -3.34 10.24
C HIS A 155 7.92 -3.61 9.42
N ALA A 156 7.40 -2.60 8.72
CA ALA A 156 6.22 -2.76 7.86
C ALA A 156 6.62 -3.50 6.59
N THR A 157 6.34 -4.78 6.55
CA THR A 157 6.71 -5.68 5.46
C THR A 157 5.50 -5.93 4.55
N VAL A 158 5.68 -5.76 3.25
CA VAL A 158 4.75 -6.20 2.21
C VAL A 158 5.46 -7.13 1.24
N MET A 159 4.83 -8.27 0.99
CA MET A 159 5.28 -9.30 0.05
C MET A 159 4.13 -9.77 -0.82
N GLY A 160 4.42 -10.31 -1.99
CA GLY A 160 3.39 -10.88 -2.84
C GLY A 160 3.92 -11.80 -3.92
N VAL A 161 3.02 -12.64 -4.41
CA VAL A 161 3.21 -13.41 -5.65
C VAL A 161 2.54 -12.65 -6.77
N VAL A 162 3.23 -12.46 -7.89
CA VAL A 162 2.65 -11.84 -9.08
C VAL A 162 2.61 -12.82 -10.24
N ASP A 163 1.71 -12.58 -11.18
CA ASP A 163 1.58 -13.43 -12.38
C ASP A 163 2.77 -13.27 -13.31
N THR A 164 3.21 -12.03 -13.50
CA THR A 164 4.32 -11.64 -14.39
C THR A 164 4.99 -10.36 -13.87
N LEU A 165 6.24 -10.13 -14.27
CA LEU A 165 6.96 -8.87 -14.02
C LEU A 165 6.71 -7.81 -15.12
N GLU A 166 5.93 -8.13 -16.13
CA GLU A 166 5.75 -7.26 -17.31
C GLU A 166 5.22 -5.87 -16.93
N TYR A 167 4.21 -5.82 -16.06
CA TYR A 167 3.60 -4.57 -15.62
C TYR A 167 4.60 -3.69 -14.84
N LEU A 168 5.31 -4.28 -13.88
CA LEU A 168 6.34 -3.59 -13.10
C LEU A 168 7.49 -3.09 -13.98
N HIS A 169 7.91 -3.90 -14.95
CA HIS A 169 8.96 -3.54 -15.89
C HIS A 169 8.56 -2.39 -16.80
N ARG A 170 7.38 -2.47 -17.41
CA ARG A 170 6.85 -1.42 -18.28
C ARG A 170 6.59 -0.12 -17.51
N GLY A 171 6.10 -0.24 -16.27
CA GLY A 171 5.92 0.89 -15.36
C GLY A 171 7.22 1.48 -14.82
N GLY A 172 8.36 0.80 -14.99
CA GLY A 172 9.66 1.23 -14.48
C GLY A 172 9.82 1.12 -12.96
N ARG A 173 8.99 0.33 -12.27
CA ARG A 173 9.01 0.14 -10.80
C ARG A 173 9.75 -1.12 -10.39
N ILE A 174 10.39 -1.81 -11.32
CA ILE A 174 11.38 -2.86 -11.07
C ILE A 174 12.56 -2.71 -12.02
N SER A 175 13.77 -3.06 -11.56
CA SER A 175 14.97 -2.90 -12.37
C SER A 175 14.93 -3.81 -13.61
N LYS A 176 15.48 -3.32 -14.74
CA LYS A 176 15.55 -4.05 -16.01
C LYS A 176 16.29 -5.40 -15.88
N THR A 177 17.24 -5.49 -14.97
CA THR A 177 18.04 -6.70 -14.73
C THR A 177 17.21 -7.83 -14.13
N VAL A 178 16.21 -7.51 -13.33
CA VAL A 178 15.30 -8.48 -12.69
C VAL A 178 14.19 -8.92 -13.65
N ALA A 179 13.79 -8.04 -14.57
CA ALA A 179 12.66 -8.27 -15.48
C ALA A 179 12.94 -9.32 -16.58
N VAL A 180 14.20 -9.68 -16.83
CA VAL A 180 14.59 -10.69 -17.83
C VAL A 180 14.36 -12.11 -17.30
N LEU A 181 13.18 -12.39 -16.79
CA LEU A 181 12.68 -13.76 -16.64
C LEU A 181 12.02 -14.15 -17.95
N GLY A 182 12.84 -14.37 -19.00
CA GLY A 182 12.34 -14.74 -20.32
C GLY A 182 11.26 -15.81 -20.23
N GLY A 183 10.13 -15.55 -20.88
CA GLY A 183 8.96 -16.36 -21.23
C GLY A 183 8.79 -17.81 -20.76
N ALA A 184 9.35 -18.22 -19.64
CA ALA A 184 9.16 -19.54 -19.09
C ALA A 184 7.74 -19.64 -18.50
N LEU A 185 6.90 -20.33 -19.22
CA LEU A 185 5.50 -20.61 -18.89
C LEU A 185 5.37 -21.07 -17.42
N SER A 186 4.50 -20.41 -16.66
CA SER A 186 4.14 -20.74 -15.27
C SER A 186 5.16 -20.40 -14.18
N ILE A 187 6.21 -19.60 -14.43
CA ILE A 187 7.06 -19.08 -13.36
C ILE A 187 6.37 -17.88 -12.72
N LYS A 188 6.15 -17.95 -11.40
CA LYS A 188 5.55 -16.89 -10.59
C LYS A 188 6.64 -16.23 -9.73
N PRO A 189 6.94 -14.94 -9.93
CA PRO A 189 7.82 -14.18 -9.07
C PRO A 189 7.20 -13.96 -7.68
N VAL A 190 8.07 -13.99 -6.65
CA VAL A 190 7.73 -13.55 -5.30
C VAL A 190 8.52 -12.28 -5.04
N LEU A 191 7.79 -11.24 -4.66
CA LEU A 191 8.29 -9.87 -4.50
C LEU A 191 8.18 -9.42 -3.06
N ARG A 192 9.02 -8.47 -2.68
CA ARG A 192 8.96 -7.70 -1.42
C ARG A 192 9.31 -6.26 -1.73
N VAL A 193 8.71 -5.32 -1.01
CA VAL A 193 9.23 -3.96 -0.95
C VAL A 193 10.33 -3.94 0.10
N THR A 194 11.53 -3.51 -0.32
CA THR A 194 12.72 -3.41 0.53
C THR A 194 13.33 -2.03 0.32
N ASP A 195 13.57 -1.29 1.40
CA ASP A 195 14.09 0.08 1.36
C ASP A 195 13.32 1.01 0.39
N GLY A 196 12.01 0.78 0.29
CA GLY A 196 11.11 1.55 -0.57
C GLY A 196 11.05 1.11 -2.02
N GLU A 197 11.80 0.11 -2.45
CA GLU A 197 11.85 -0.40 -3.83
C GLU A 197 11.30 -1.82 -3.95
N VAL A 198 10.73 -2.16 -5.12
CA VAL A 198 10.28 -3.52 -5.39
C VAL A 198 11.47 -4.42 -5.72
N ALA A 199 11.69 -5.44 -4.90
CA ALA A 199 12.72 -6.46 -5.08
C ALA A 199 12.10 -7.85 -5.32
N MET A 200 12.71 -8.65 -6.20
CA MET A 200 12.36 -10.06 -6.35
C MET A 200 13.15 -10.88 -5.33
N ILE A 201 12.45 -11.50 -4.39
CA ILE A 201 13.05 -12.35 -3.34
C ILE A 201 13.07 -13.83 -3.72
N GLY A 202 12.35 -14.22 -4.77
CA GLY A 202 12.36 -15.57 -5.28
C GLY A 202 11.42 -15.76 -6.46
N LYS A 203 11.39 -16.98 -6.96
CA LYS A 203 10.49 -17.42 -8.02
C LYS A 203 10.19 -18.90 -7.88
N ALA A 204 8.98 -19.31 -8.25
CA ALA A 204 8.57 -20.69 -8.20
C ALA A 204 7.70 -21.05 -9.41
N ARG A 205 7.61 -22.34 -9.72
CA ARG A 205 6.78 -22.82 -10.83
C ARG A 205 5.41 -23.24 -10.32
N GLY A 206 4.37 -22.55 -10.82
CA GLY A 206 2.97 -22.79 -10.47
C GLY A 206 2.56 -22.18 -9.14
N SER A 207 1.27 -21.98 -8.95
CA SER A 207 0.69 -21.25 -7.80
C SER A 207 1.00 -21.91 -6.45
N LYS A 208 0.94 -23.24 -6.37
CA LYS A 208 1.22 -23.95 -5.10
C LYS A 208 2.65 -23.73 -4.58
N ASN A 209 3.65 -23.83 -5.48
CA ASN A 209 5.04 -23.62 -5.07
C ASN A 209 5.34 -22.16 -4.75
N SER A 210 4.72 -21.22 -5.47
CA SER A 210 4.87 -19.79 -5.17
C SER A 210 4.18 -19.42 -3.85
N ASN A 211 3.00 -19.98 -3.53
CA ASN A 211 2.39 -19.84 -2.23
C ASN A 211 3.29 -20.39 -1.11
N ASN A 212 3.86 -21.59 -1.29
CA ASN A 212 4.79 -22.16 -0.32
C ASN A 212 6.01 -21.26 -0.08
N LEU A 213 6.57 -20.68 -1.15
CA LEU A 213 7.69 -19.74 -1.03
C LEU A 213 7.27 -18.48 -0.27
N LEU A 214 6.12 -17.89 -0.60
CA LEU A 214 5.60 -16.71 0.13
C LEU A 214 5.36 -17.04 1.62
N ILE A 215 4.79 -18.21 1.93
CA ILE A 215 4.60 -18.70 3.31
C ILE A 215 5.94 -18.82 4.06
N GLN A 216 6.95 -19.39 3.40
CA GLN A 216 8.30 -19.53 3.98
C GLN A 216 8.93 -18.17 4.27
N GLU A 217 8.87 -17.23 3.32
CA GLU A 217 9.42 -15.89 3.51
C GLU A 217 8.68 -15.12 4.60
N THR A 218 7.34 -15.20 4.64
CA THR A 218 6.54 -14.64 5.74
C THR A 218 6.94 -15.22 7.09
N SER A 219 7.11 -16.55 7.17
CA SER A 219 7.52 -17.23 8.42
C SER A 219 8.92 -16.84 8.88
N LYS A 220 9.86 -16.61 7.94
CA LYS A 220 11.24 -16.20 8.26
C LYS A 220 11.28 -14.79 8.84
N CYS A 221 10.44 -13.88 8.36
CA CYS A 221 10.36 -12.53 8.90
C CYS A 221 9.77 -12.50 10.31
N GLY A 222 8.92 -13.49 10.63
CA GLY A 222 8.08 -13.45 11.82
C GLY A 222 6.94 -12.44 11.66
N VAL A 223 5.78 -12.74 12.19
CA VAL A 223 4.60 -11.86 12.14
C VAL A 223 4.30 -11.34 13.52
N ASN A 224 4.25 -10.04 13.70
CA ASN A 224 3.75 -9.41 14.91
C ASN A 224 2.21 -9.35 14.85
N TYR A 225 1.55 -10.30 15.52
CA TYR A 225 0.09 -10.43 15.53
C TYR A 225 -0.64 -9.39 16.37
N GLU A 226 0.09 -8.57 17.15
CA GLU A 226 -0.46 -7.46 17.94
C GLU A 226 -0.55 -6.16 17.11
N MET A 227 0.01 -6.17 15.90
CA MET A 227 0.05 -5.04 14.98
C MET A 227 -0.88 -5.28 13.77
N PRO A 228 -1.27 -4.24 13.03
CA PRO A 228 -2.10 -4.39 11.85
C PRO A 228 -1.53 -5.37 10.81
N ILE A 229 -2.41 -6.23 10.30
CA ILE A 229 -2.14 -7.20 9.22
C ILE A 229 -3.16 -6.94 8.11
N CYS A 230 -2.79 -7.18 6.86
CA CYS A 230 -3.71 -7.16 5.75
C CYS A 230 -3.26 -8.12 4.65
N LEU A 231 -4.22 -8.84 4.08
CA LEU A 231 -4.04 -9.65 2.88
C LEU A 231 -4.83 -9.03 1.73
N GLY A 232 -4.40 -9.24 0.49
CA GLY A 232 -5.12 -8.68 -0.64
C GLY A 232 -4.82 -9.38 -1.95
N TYR A 233 -5.56 -8.96 -2.97
CA TYR A 233 -5.45 -9.52 -4.31
C TYR A 233 -5.67 -8.46 -5.40
N THR A 234 -5.18 -8.77 -6.59
CA THR A 234 -5.42 -8.01 -7.82
C THR A 234 -6.27 -8.82 -8.78
N GLY A 235 -7.05 -8.13 -9.62
CA GLY A 235 -7.92 -8.78 -10.60
C GLY A 235 -9.37 -8.89 -10.15
N LEU A 236 -10.15 -9.64 -10.92
CA LEU A 236 -11.62 -9.73 -10.76
C LEU A 236 -12.06 -10.87 -9.82
N SER A 237 -11.13 -11.70 -9.35
CA SER A 237 -11.42 -12.86 -8.51
C SER A 237 -10.40 -12.95 -7.38
N ASP A 238 -10.88 -13.25 -6.19
CA ASP A 238 -10.08 -13.52 -4.99
C ASP A 238 -9.66 -14.99 -4.85
N GLU A 239 -9.96 -15.83 -5.83
CA GLU A 239 -9.74 -17.29 -5.76
C GLU A 239 -8.29 -17.64 -5.42
N LEU A 240 -7.30 -16.92 -5.98
CA LEU A 240 -5.89 -17.13 -5.68
C LEU A 240 -5.55 -16.77 -4.23
N LEU A 241 -6.14 -15.70 -3.71
CA LEU A 241 -6.01 -15.31 -2.31
C LEU A 241 -6.63 -16.35 -1.38
N GLN A 242 -7.82 -16.86 -1.69
CA GLN A 242 -8.48 -17.88 -0.88
C GLN A 242 -7.66 -19.18 -0.83
N ARG A 243 -7.04 -19.57 -1.96
CA ARG A 243 -6.10 -20.69 -1.99
C ARG A 243 -4.86 -20.42 -1.13
N TYR A 244 -4.29 -19.22 -1.21
CA TYR A 244 -3.16 -18.83 -0.35
C TYR A 244 -3.54 -18.89 1.14
N ILE A 245 -4.71 -18.37 1.52
CA ILE A 245 -5.19 -18.42 2.92
C ILE A 245 -5.32 -19.87 3.40
N ALA A 246 -5.86 -20.75 2.57
CA ALA A 246 -5.98 -22.17 2.88
C ALA A 246 -4.60 -22.86 3.03
N ASP A 247 -3.65 -22.56 2.12
CA ASP A 247 -2.29 -23.09 2.15
C ASP A 247 -1.48 -22.55 3.35
N SER A 248 -1.73 -21.31 3.76
CA SER A 248 -1.02 -20.59 4.83
C SER A 248 -1.70 -20.64 6.20
N ARG A 249 -2.72 -21.49 6.38
CA ARG A 249 -3.53 -21.57 7.61
C ARG A 249 -2.69 -21.55 8.90
N GLN A 250 -1.58 -22.24 8.92
CA GLN A 250 -0.65 -22.31 10.08
C GLN A 250 -0.08 -20.95 10.51
N LEU A 251 -0.07 -19.95 9.61
CA LEU A 251 0.37 -18.59 9.94
C LEU A 251 -0.69 -17.83 10.73
N TRP A 252 -1.97 -18.12 10.53
CA TRP A 252 -3.08 -17.26 10.95
C TRP A 252 -3.98 -17.90 11.99
N GLU A 253 -4.24 -19.22 11.88
CA GLU A 253 -5.21 -19.92 12.74
C GLU A 253 -4.84 -19.83 14.21
N GLY A 254 -5.80 -19.37 15.02
CA GLY A 254 -5.63 -19.16 16.46
C GLY A 254 -4.77 -17.94 16.85
N LYS A 255 -4.22 -17.20 15.88
CA LYS A 255 -3.38 -16.02 16.12
C LYS A 255 -4.10 -14.72 15.79
N VAL A 256 -5.00 -14.74 14.81
CA VAL A 256 -5.89 -13.63 14.48
C VAL A 256 -7.34 -14.08 14.52
N LYS A 257 -8.25 -13.20 14.94
CA LYS A 257 -9.69 -13.52 14.98
C LYS A 257 -10.27 -13.56 13.58
N GLU A 258 -9.88 -12.61 12.75
CA GLU A 258 -10.30 -12.44 11.37
C GLU A 258 -9.12 -11.89 10.59
N LEU A 259 -8.90 -12.42 9.37
CA LEU A 259 -7.89 -11.90 8.46
C LEU A 259 -8.48 -10.74 7.69
N PRO A 260 -7.97 -9.50 7.87
CA PRO A 260 -8.41 -8.38 7.06
C PRO A 260 -8.02 -8.60 5.59
N ILE A 261 -9.00 -8.51 4.71
CA ILE A 261 -8.81 -8.65 3.26
C ILE A 261 -9.13 -7.31 2.59
N SER A 262 -8.28 -6.91 1.65
CA SER A 262 -8.46 -5.73 0.81
C SER A 262 -8.33 -6.09 -0.67
N THR A 263 -8.89 -5.25 -1.54
CA THR A 263 -8.59 -5.29 -2.96
C THR A 263 -7.47 -4.30 -3.26
N VAL A 264 -6.58 -4.66 -4.18
CA VAL A 264 -5.53 -3.76 -4.65
C VAL A 264 -6.09 -2.90 -5.79
N GLY A 265 -6.08 -1.59 -5.62
CA GLY A 265 -6.71 -0.59 -6.51
C GLY A 265 -5.99 -0.38 -7.83
N ALA A 266 -6.44 0.65 -8.58
CA ALA A 266 -6.00 0.90 -9.94
C ALA A 266 -4.55 1.39 -10.02
N THR A 267 -4.12 2.22 -9.06
CA THR A 267 -2.75 2.74 -9.03
C THR A 267 -1.73 1.60 -8.97
N ILE A 268 -1.86 0.74 -7.99
CA ILE A 268 -0.95 -0.39 -7.80
C ILE A 268 -1.20 -1.46 -8.87
N GLY A 269 -2.46 -1.72 -9.21
CA GLY A 269 -2.85 -2.66 -10.26
C GLY A 269 -2.25 -2.37 -11.62
N THR A 270 -2.07 -1.08 -11.97
CA THR A 270 -1.36 -0.64 -13.19
C THR A 270 0.06 -1.19 -13.27
N HIS A 271 0.76 -1.29 -12.12
CA HIS A 271 2.15 -1.73 -12.06
C HIS A 271 2.32 -3.21 -11.71
N VAL A 272 1.35 -3.82 -11.03
CA VAL A 272 1.42 -5.22 -10.60
C VAL A 272 0.68 -6.15 -11.56
N GLY A 273 -0.36 -5.66 -12.22
CA GLY A 273 -1.25 -6.44 -13.08
C GLY A 273 -2.22 -7.33 -12.30
N PRO A 274 -3.09 -8.07 -12.99
CA PRO A 274 -4.05 -8.99 -12.37
C PRO A 274 -3.36 -10.28 -11.89
N GLY A 275 -4.00 -10.98 -10.95
CA GLY A 275 -3.58 -12.31 -10.48
C GLY A 275 -2.50 -12.30 -9.40
N ALA A 276 -2.26 -11.17 -8.74
CA ALA A 276 -1.37 -11.12 -7.59
C ALA A 276 -2.09 -11.47 -6.29
N VAL A 277 -1.31 -12.03 -5.36
CA VAL A 277 -1.66 -12.19 -3.93
C VAL A 277 -0.66 -11.40 -3.12
N VAL A 278 -1.14 -10.59 -2.20
CA VAL A 278 -0.35 -9.66 -1.39
C VAL A 278 -0.58 -9.94 0.09
N VAL A 279 0.48 -9.88 0.89
CA VAL A 279 0.46 -10.01 2.34
C VAL A 279 1.25 -8.87 2.96
N ALA A 280 0.67 -8.17 3.92
CA ALA A 280 1.33 -7.13 4.67
C ALA A 280 1.18 -7.35 6.18
N PHE A 281 2.26 -7.15 6.91
CA PHE A 281 2.34 -7.32 8.35
C PHE A 281 3.54 -6.53 8.90
N PHE A 282 3.57 -6.31 10.21
CA PHE A 282 4.79 -5.86 10.89
C PHE A 282 5.62 -7.09 11.27
N ASP A 283 6.90 -7.10 10.87
CA ASP A 283 7.80 -8.19 11.23
C ASP A 283 8.35 -8.06 12.64
N THR A 284 8.91 -9.18 13.14
CA THR A 284 9.50 -9.26 14.48
C THR A 284 11.03 -9.30 14.44
N GLN A 285 11.66 -9.04 13.29
CA GLN A 285 13.12 -9.04 13.17
C GLN A 285 13.68 -7.74 13.79
N GLU A 286 14.75 -7.88 14.58
CA GLU A 286 15.52 -6.76 15.16
C GLU A 286 16.52 -6.21 14.15
#